data_84a5ec994b0cbf5048d8b7591f11ec08
#
_entry.id   84a5ec994b0cbf5048d8b7591f11ec08
#
_cell.length_a   1.000
_cell.length_b   1.000
_cell.length_c   1.000
_cell.angle_alpha   90.00
_cell.angle_beta   90.00
_cell.angle_gamma   90.00
#
_symmetry.space_group_name_H-M   'P 1'
#
loop_
_entity.id
_entity.type
_entity.pdbx_description
1 polymer ?
#
loop_
_entity_poly.entity_id
_entity_poly.type
_entity_poly.pdbx_seq_one_letter_code
_entity_poly.pdbx_strand_id
1 'polypeptide(L)'
;MHEVDLMRVIFIGGVLLNHTTTAFKANMSDSSFSKLFLEATHLSLHFTRMGFMFMTGLVLVLNYYHRDNHWLTFWKKRYTSVGIPYLSWNAIIMLFSTVFAGSAIIWSDYWSHLVYAWLHGNEYYMYYIVVTFQLYLIFPLIIKMFKKFENHHLTILGISATLQLLITIGIKYFLPGVDRSGWPYLLNAYGLNIFTYQFYFIAGAFVAIHYGEVDAFIEKFHEAIAWTTGILALGTVGLFYFDQNVLKLSMSGTLSIHQPFIFVYDVVMIVFVFWIGRQYAHAREHGLPVWIDKVIKSLSKVSFGLYLVQSLPVLTLYGILSLFSAPSWVMLLLLPIGYAFVLGGAFLISWFCYKVPPFGILIGRPQKLKRSKFNVKNNQSIKPAIEKE
;
A
#
# COMPACT_ATOMS: atom_id res chain seq x y z
N MET A 1 10.81 1.01 15.82
CA MET A 1 10.26 -0.27 15.43
C MET A 1 10.86 -0.67 14.10
N HIS A 2 11.85 -1.56 14.16
CA HIS A 2 12.62 -1.96 12.98
C HIS A 2 11.87 -3.01 12.16
N GLU A 3 11.05 -3.83 12.82
CA GLU A 3 10.16 -4.79 12.17
C GLU A 3 9.22 -4.15 11.15
N VAL A 4 8.66 -2.98 11.49
CA VAL A 4 7.77 -2.21 10.59
C VAL A 4 8.51 -1.71 9.34
N ASP A 5 9.81 -1.45 9.44
CA ASP A 5 10.59 -1.02 8.28
C ASP A 5 10.71 -2.14 7.23
N LEU A 6 10.99 -3.39 7.67
CA LEU A 6 11.05 -4.53 6.76
C LEU A 6 9.65 -4.89 6.22
N MET A 7 8.63 -4.90 7.06
CA MET A 7 7.25 -5.15 6.63
C MET A 7 6.82 -4.19 5.50
N ARG A 8 7.15 -2.89 5.62
CA ARG A 8 6.87 -1.90 4.56
C ARG A 8 7.58 -2.26 3.26
N VAL A 9 8.82 -2.71 3.33
CA VAL A 9 9.60 -3.08 2.14
C VAL A 9 9.01 -4.33 1.48
N ILE A 10 8.64 -5.35 2.25
CA ILE A 10 7.99 -6.57 1.74
C ILE A 10 6.66 -6.23 1.08
N PHE A 11 5.81 -5.45 1.74
CA PHE A 11 4.50 -5.13 1.20
C PHE A 11 4.58 -4.25 -0.04
N ILE A 12 5.43 -3.20 -0.06
CA ILE A 12 5.56 -2.37 -1.26
C ILE A 12 6.23 -3.13 -2.40
N GLY A 13 7.23 -3.96 -2.10
CA GLY A 13 7.87 -4.82 -3.10
C GLY A 13 6.87 -5.76 -3.76
N GLY A 14 6.01 -6.41 -2.98
CA GLY A 14 4.97 -7.29 -3.50
C GLY A 14 3.87 -6.54 -4.29
N VAL A 15 3.50 -5.31 -3.89
CA VAL A 15 2.58 -4.46 -4.69
C VAL A 15 3.19 -4.16 -6.07
N LEU A 16 4.46 -3.75 -6.12
CA LEU A 16 5.14 -3.46 -7.38
C LEU A 16 5.29 -4.72 -8.24
N LEU A 17 5.58 -5.87 -7.62
CA LEU A 17 5.65 -7.16 -8.32
C LEU A 17 4.28 -7.53 -8.93
N ASN A 18 3.19 -7.34 -8.18
CA ASN A 18 1.83 -7.59 -8.67
C ASN A 18 1.52 -6.77 -9.94
N HIS A 19 1.84 -5.48 -9.95
CA HIS A 19 1.60 -4.63 -11.12
C HIS A 19 2.56 -4.94 -12.27
N THR A 20 3.79 -5.33 -11.97
CA THR A 20 4.74 -5.80 -13.00
C THR A 20 4.26 -7.09 -13.66
N THR A 21 3.81 -8.09 -12.86
CA THR A 21 3.26 -9.34 -13.44
C THR A 21 2.04 -9.08 -14.31
N THR A 22 1.20 -8.10 -13.94
CA THR A 22 0.05 -7.68 -14.74
C THR A 22 0.49 -7.11 -16.10
N ALA A 23 1.54 -6.28 -16.13
CA ALA A 23 2.08 -5.73 -17.37
C ALA A 23 2.62 -6.85 -18.31
N PHE A 24 3.33 -7.81 -17.75
CA PHE A 24 3.83 -8.96 -18.54
C PHE A 24 2.72 -9.84 -19.05
N LYS A 25 1.71 -10.18 -18.23
CA LYS A 25 0.55 -10.98 -18.64
C LYS A 25 -0.21 -10.37 -19.84
N ALA A 26 -0.32 -9.05 -19.88
CA ALA A 26 -1.01 -8.35 -20.97
C ALA A 26 -0.32 -8.54 -22.34
N ASN A 27 0.97 -8.89 -22.35
CA ASN A 27 1.76 -9.11 -23.57
C ASN A 27 2.06 -10.60 -23.85
N MET A 28 1.38 -11.51 -23.14
CA MET A 28 1.50 -12.96 -23.34
C MET A 28 0.30 -13.53 -24.10
N SER A 29 0.51 -14.61 -24.85
CA SER A 29 -0.57 -15.35 -25.51
C SER A 29 -1.52 -15.95 -24.46
N ASP A 30 -2.83 -15.83 -24.69
CA ASP A 30 -3.88 -16.33 -23.80
C ASP A 30 -3.82 -17.85 -23.56
N SER A 31 -3.36 -18.61 -24.55
CA SER A 31 -3.23 -20.06 -24.47
C SER A 31 -1.87 -20.52 -23.90
N SER A 32 -0.99 -19.61 -23.48
CA SER A 32 0.35 -19.98 -23.02
C SER A 32 0.35 -20.45 -21.56
N PHE A 33 1.15 -21.48 -21.28
CA PHE A 33 1.41 -21.94 -19.92
C PHE A 33 1.99 -20.82 -19.04
N SER A 34 2.86 -19.99 -19.58
CA SER A 34 3.49 -18.89 -18.85
C SER A 34 2.46 -17.86 -18.34
N LYS A 35 1.44 -17.53 -19.17
CA LYS A 35 0.35 -16.64 -18.73
C LYS A 35 -0.50 -17.30 -17.65
N LEU A 36 -0.90 -18.55 -17.87
CA LEU A 36 -1.67 -19.34 -16.90
C LEU A 36 -0.93 -19.45 -15.56
N PHE A 37 0.38 -19.67 -15.58
CA PHE A 37 1.21 -19.71 -14.37
C PHE A 37 1.16 -18.38 -13.60
N LEU A 38 1.31 -17.24 -14.29
CA LEU A 38 1.23 -15.94 -13.67
C LEU A 38 -0.19 -15.61 -13.15
N GLU A 39 -1.23 -16.08 -13.81
CA GLU A 39 -2.61 -15.91 -13.36
C GLU A 39 -2.90 -16.76 -12.11
N ALA A 40 -2.52 -18.02 -12.12
CA ALA A 40 -2.71 -18.94 -11.01
C ALA A 40 -1.97 -18.50 -9.73
N THR A 41 -0.79 -17.88 -9.89
CA THR A 41 0.02 -17.38 -8.76
C THR A 41 -0.31 -15.95 -8.35
N HIS A 42 -1.12 -15.23 -9.12
CA HIS A 42 -1.41 -13.81 -8.88
C HIS A 42 -2.05 -13.52 -7.52
N LEU A 43 -2.99 -14.37 -7.10
CA LEU A 43 -3.69 -14.20 -5.82
C LEU A 43 -2.75 -14.24 -4.63
N SER A 44 -1.63 -14.97 -4.72
CA SER A 44 -0.66 -15.07 -3.63
C SER A 44 0.05 -13.74 -3.30
N LEU A 45 0.01 -12.74 -4.18
CA LEU A 45 0.62 -11.43 -3.95
C LEU A 45 -0.31 -10.41 -3.28
N HIS A 46 -1.60 -10.70 -3.21
CA HIS A 46 -2.58 -9.71 -2.75
C HIS A 46 -2.59 -9.45 -1.24
N PHE A 47 -2.00 -10.33 -0.42
CA PHE A 47 -1.80 -10.08 1.02
C PHE A 47 -1.12 -8.75 1.30
N THR A 48 -0.32 -8.25 0.36
CA THR A 48 0.44 -7.00 0.52
C THR A 48 -0.46 -5.78 0.73
N ARG A 49 -1.60 -5.73 0.05
CA ARG A 49 -2.63 -4.72 0.22
C ARG A 49 -3.22 -4.75 1.63
N MET A 50 -3.56 -5.94 2.10
CA MET A 50 -4.14 -6.16 3.44
C MET A 50 -3.10 -5.88 4.52
N GLY A 51 -1.83 -6.22 4.27
CA GLY A 51 -0.70 -5.90 5.13
C GLY A 51 -0.50 -4.40 5.34
N PHE A 52 -0.74 -3.56 4.34
CA PHE A 52 -0.72 -2.10 4.52
C PHE A 52 -1.86 -1.59 5.39
N MET A 53 -3.06 -2.18 5.29
CA MET A 53 -4.18 -1.85 6.18
C MET A 53 -3.87 -2.24 7.63
N PHE A 54 -3.31 -3.44 7.83
CA PHE A 54 -2.82 -3.91 9.13
C PHE A 54 -1.76 -2.96 9.70
N MET A 55 -0.74 -2.61 8.93
CA MET A 55 0.30 -1.68 9.39
C MET A 55 -0.26 -0.29 9.70
N THR A 56 -1.27 0.16 8.99
CA THR A 56 -1.91 1.46 9.26
C THR A 56 -2.56 1.43 10.63
N GLY A 57 -3.32 0.38 10.96
CA GLY A 57 -3.89 0.16 12.29
C GLY A 57 -2.82 0.09 13.37
N LEU A 58 -1.80 -0.76 13.17
CA LEU A 58 -0.67 -0.95 14.09
C LEU A 58 0.02 0.39 14.41
N VAL A 59 0.48 1.10 13.40
CA VAL A 59 1.26 2.33 13.58
C VAL A 59 0.42 3.48 14.14
N LEU A 60 -0.84 3.60 13.75
CA LEU A 60 -1.72 4.63 14.28
C LEU A 60 -2.01 4.38 15.77
N VAL A 61 -2.39 3.17 16.14
CA VAL A 61 -2.73 2.86 17.54
C VAL A 61 -1.50 2.99 18.45
N LEU A 62 -0.34 2.51 18.05
CA LEU A 62 0.92 2.73 18.78
C LEU A 62 1.22 4.22 19.05
N ASN A 63 0.86 5.10 18.11
CA ASN A 63 1.15 6.52 18.26
C ASN A 63 0.09 7.30 19.04
N TYR A 64 -1.16 6.81 19.08
CA TYR A 64 -2.30 7.62 19.56
C TYR A 64 -3.07 6.99 20.72
N TYR A 65 -2.93 5.70 21.03
CA TYR A 65 -3.74 5.01 22.04
C TYR A 65 -3.55 5.57 23.45
N HIS A 66 -2.29 5.81 23.86
CA HIS A 66 -1.94 6.29 25.21
C HIS A 66 -1.82 7.82 25.31
N ARG A 67 -2.24 8.56 24.30
CA ARG A 67 -2.11 10.04 24.29
C ARG A 67 -3.46 10.72 24.42
N ASP A 68 -3.44 11.91 24.96
CA ASP A 68 -4.54 12.86 24.81
C ASP A 68 -4.51 13.43 23.40
N ASN A 69 -5.56 13.18 22.66
CA ASN A 69 -5.54 13.42 21.22
C ASN A 69 -6.44 14.62 20.85
N HIS A 70 -5.87 15.57 20.16
CA HIS A 70 -6.62 16.62 19.45
C HIS A 70 -6.97 16.14 18.05
N TRP A 71 -8.18 15.59 17.87
CA TRP A 71 -8.59 14.91 16.64
C TRP A 71 -8.60 15.82 15.40
N LEU A 72 -8.95 17.11 15.55
CA LEU A 72 -8.87 18.09 14.45
C LEU A 72 -7.43 18.26 13.94
N THR A 73 -6.45 18.31 14.85
CA THR A 73 -5.02 18.38 14.50
C THR A 73 -4.56 17.08 13.82
N PHE A 74 -5.03 15.92 14.30
CA PHE A 74 -4.78 14.63 13.67
C PHE A 74 -5.29 14.62 12.23
N TRP A 75 -6.55 14.95 12.01
CA TRP A 75 -7.15 14.95 10.69
C TRP A 75 -6.45 15.95 9.75
N LYS A 76 -6.26 17.19 10.19
CA LYS A 76 -5.53 18.19 9.40
C LYS A 76 -4.16 17.66 8.96
N LYS A 77 -3.38 17.09 9.88
CA LYS A 77 -2.05 16.52 9.58
C LYS A 77 -2.14 15.36 8.59
N ARG A 78 -3.08 14.40 8.82
CA ARG A 78 -3.18 13.19 8.01
C ARG A 78 -3.73 13.49 6.61
N TYR A 79 -4.82 14.23 6.51
CA TYR A 79 -5.38 14.60 5.20
C TYR A 79 -4.44 15.50 4.39
N THR A 80 -3.69 16.39 5.01
CA THR A 80 -2.69 17.19 4.28
C THR A 80 -1.53 16.33 3.79
N SER A 81 -0.98 15.46 4.66
CA SER A 81 0.22 14.67 4.32
C SER A 81 -0.04 13.56 3.29
N VAL A 82 -1.28 13.13 3.13
CA VAL A 82 -1.68 12.08 2.18
C VAL A 82 -2.47 12.68 1.01
N GLY A 83 -3.31 13.68 1.26
CA GLY A 83 -4.18 14.28 0.25
C GLY A 83 -3.42 15.10 -0.81
N ILE A 84 -2.45 15.92 -0.39
CA ILE A 84 -1.63 16.67 -1.37
C ILE A 84 -0.92 15.72 -2.33
N PRO A 85 -0.18 14.69 -1.86
CA PRO A 85 0.38 13.68 -2.75
C PRO A 85 -0.65 13.01 -3.66
N TYR A 86 -1.79 12.61 -3.12
CA TYR A 86 -2.88 11.98 -3.87
C TYR A 86 -3.37 12.85 -5.04
N LEU A 87 -3.70 14.10 -4.76
CA LEU A 87 -4.18 15.03 -5.78
C LEU A 87 -3.11 15.31 -6.84
N SER A 88 -1.87 15.53 -6.40
CA SER A 88 -0.75 15.84 -7.28
C SER A 88 -0.39 14.67 -8.20
N TRP A 89 -0.30 13.44 -7.66
CA TRP A 89 0.09 12.29 -8.47
C TRP A 89 -0.99 11.84 -9.43
N ASN A 90 -2.29 11.96 -9.10
CA ASN A 90 -3.34 11.76 -10.08
C ASN A 90 -3.16 12.71 -11.28
N ALA A 91 -2.90 13.99 -11.03
CA ALA A 91 -2.69 14.97 -12.09
C ALA A 91 -1.43 14.66 -12.93
N ILE A 92 -0.31 14.38 -12.27
CA ILE A 92 0.97 14.10 -12.94
C ILE A 92 0.89 12.82 -13.79
N ILE A 93 0.32 11.74 -13.26
CA ILE A 93 0.24 10.46 -13.96
C ILE A 93 -0.73 10.56 -15.12
N MET A 94 -1.87 11.24 -14.96
CA MET A 94 -2.84 11.47 -16.05
C MET A 94 -2.19 12.25 -17.18
N LEU A 95 -1.46 13.35 -16.88
CA LEU A 95 -0.74 14.12 -17.88
C LEU A 95 0.31 13.25 -18.57
N PHE A 96 1.11 12.51 -17.80
CA PHE A 96 2.12 11.60 -18.33
C PHE A 96 1.50 10.55 -19.26
N SER A 97 0.40 9.89 -18.86
CA SER A 97 -0.25 8.86 -19.67
C SER A 97 -0.79 9.41 -20.99
N THR A 98 -1.37 10.62 -20.97
CA THR A 98 -1.87 11.29 -22.18
C THR A 98 -0.73 11.60 -23.16
N VAL A 99 0.35 12.19 -22.67
CA VAL A 99 1.53 12.53 -23.49
C VAL A 99 2.23 11.26 -23.99
N PHE A 100 2.38 10.25 -23.11
CA PHE A 100 3.04 8.99 -23.44
C PHE A 100 2.26 8.19 -24.51
N ALA A 101 0.94 8.30 -24.52
CA ALA A 101 0.09 7.71 -25.56
C ALA A 101 0.10 8.52 -26.88
N GLY A 102 0.85 9.62 -26.98
CA GLY A 102 0.88 10.49 -28.16
C GLY A 102 -0.43 11.25 -28.40
N SER A 103 -1.31 11.34 -27.41
CA SER A 103 -2.60 11.99 -27.52
C SER A 103 -2.50 13.50 -27.28
N ALA A 104 -3.31 14.30 -28.00
CA ALA A 104 -3.43 15.73 -27.74
C ALA A 104 -4.10 15.97 -26.37
N ILE A 105 -3.61 16.96 -25.64
CA ILE A 105 -4.21 17.33 -24.36
C ILE A 105 -5.40 18.26 -24.63
N ILE A 106 -6.61 17.74 -24.41
CA ILE A 106 -7.85 18.52 -24.41
C ILE A 106 -8.13 18.92 -22.96
N TRP A 107 -7.90 20.17 -22.61
CA TRP A 107 -7.92 20.63 -21.21
C TRP A 107 -9.27 20.46 -20.52
N SER A 108 -10.40 20.59 -21.24
CA SER A 108 -11.74 20.33 -20.68
C SER A 108 -11.88 18.89 -20.19
N ASP A 109 -11.44 17.94 -21.04
CA ASP A 109 -11.53 16.50 -20.75
C ASP A 109 -10.56 16.11 -19.66
N TYR A 110 -9.34 16.66 -19.71
CA TYR A 110 -8.34 16.47 -18.66
C TYR A 110 -8.86 16.86 -17.28
N TRP A 111 -9.45 18.05 -17.14
CA TRP A 111 -9.98 18.51 -15.86
C TRP A 111 -11.19 17.71 -15.40
N SER A 112 -12.09 17.34 -16.30
CA SER A 112 -13.26 16.51 -15.95
C SER A 112 -12.84 15.12 -15.46
N HIS A 113 -11.91 14.46 -16.16
CA HIS A 113 -11.37 13.17 -15.76
C HIS A 113 -10.54 13.25 -14.46
N LEU A 114 -9.78 14.33 -14.26
CA LEU A 114 -9.00 14.53 -13.04
C LEU A 114 -9.91 14.70 -11.81
N VAL A 115 -10.97 15.50 -11.92
CA VAL A 115 -11.96 15.63 -10.84
C VAL A 115 -12.66 14.29 -10.57
N TYR A 116 -13.00 13.55 -11.63
CA TYR A 116 -13.55 12.21 -11.50
C TYR A 116 -12.59 11.28 -10.75
N ALA A 117 -11.30 11.22 -11.14
CA ALA A 117 -10.28 10.41 -10.47
C ALA A 117 -10.10 10.78 -8.99
N TRP A 118 -10.14 12.07 -8.64
CA TRP A 118 -10.05 12.54 -7.27
C TRP A 118 -11.22 12.10 -6.39
N LEU A 119 -12.44 12.12 -6.96
CA LEU A 119 -13.65 11.77 -6.22
C LEU A 119 -13.86 10.26 -6.09
N HIS A 120 -13.47 9.51 -7.13
CA HIS A 120 -13.74 8.07 -7.20
C HIS A 120 -12.55 7.21 -6.74
N GLY A 121 -11.31 7.69 -6.87
CA GLY A 121 -10.11 7.03 -6.37
C GLY A 121 -9.74 5.70 -7.05
N ASN A 122 -10.34 5.38 -8.19
CA ASN A 122 -10.16 4.12 -8.91
C ASN A 122 -9.05 4.16 -9.98
N GLU A 123 -8.45 5.33 -10.20
CA GLU A 123 -7.41 5.51 -11.20
C GLU A 123 -6.00 5.22 -10.63
N TYR A 124 -5.11 4.76 -11.49
CA TYR A 124 -3.66 4.62 -11.23
C TYR A 124 -3.29 3.93 -9.93
N TYR A 125 -4.10 2.94 -9.48
CA TYR A 125 -3.90 2.20 -8.23
C TYR A 125 -4.06 3.03 -6.95
N MET A 126 -4.67 4.23 -7.02
CA MET A 126 -4.80 5.16 -5.89
C MET A 126 -5.93 4.82 -4.90
N TYR A 127 -6.71 3.77 -5.15
CA TYR A 127 -7.83 3.31 -4.31
C TYR A 127 -7.50 3.15 -2.82
N TYR A 128 -6.28 2.70 -2.50
CA TYR A 128 -5.82 2.53 -1.11
C TYR A 128 -5.88 3.84 -0.32
N ILE A 129 -5.62 4.98 -0.95
CA ILE A 129 -5.67 6.30 -0.29
C ILE A 129 -7.09 6.65 0.09
N VAL A 130 -8.07 6.37 -0.77
CA VAL A 130 -9.49 6.62 -0.49
C VAL A 130 -9.95 5.77 0.71
N VAL A 131 -9.57 4.50 0.77
CA VAL A 131 -9.82 3.65 1.94
C VAL A 131 -9.12 4.20 3.19
N THR A 132 -7.88 4.66 3.05
CA THR A 132 -7.12 5.25 4.16
C THR A 132 -7.78 6.53 4.69
N PHE A 133 -8.37 7.35 3.83
CA PHE A 133 -9.13 8.54 4.25
C PHE A 133 -10.36 8.15 5.08
N GLN A 134 -11.09 7.12 4.67
CA GLN A 134 -12.23 6.61 5.44
C GLN A 134 -11.77 6.07 6.81
N LEU A 135 -10.64 5.34 6.87
CA LEU A 135 -10.06 4.85 8.12
C LEU A 135 -9.62 5.99 9.04
N TYR A 136 -9.02 7.06 8.51
CA TYR A 136 -8.66 8.24 9.31
C TYR A 136 -9.89 8.94 9.90
N LEU A 137 -11.00 8.98 9.15
CA LEU A 137 -12.24 9.58 9.61
C LEU A 137 -12.78 8.86 10.85
N ILE A 138 -12.83 7.50 10.80
CA ILE A 138 -13.39 6.69 11.89
C ILE A 138 -12.37 6.33 12.98
N PHE A 139 -11.08 6.64 12.81
CA PHE A 139 -10.02 6.27 13.74
C PHE A 139 -10.28 6.72 15.20
N PRO A 140 -10.78 7.95 15.47
CA PRO A 140 -11.16 8.34 16.83
C PRO A 140 -12.19 7.44 17.48
N LEU A 141 -13.16 6.93 16.71
CA LEU A 141 -14.19 6.00 17.19
C LEU A 141 -13.58 4.65 17.53
N ILE A 142 -12.62 4.18 16.71
CA ILE A 142 -11.89 2.93 16.96
C ILE A 142 -11.09 3.03 18.26
N ILE A 143 -10.35 4.12 18.49
CA ILE A 143 -9.62 4.35 19.74
C ILE A 143 -10.59 4.36 20.94
N LYS A 144 -11.72 5.07 20.81
CA LYS A 144 -12.75 5.13 21.85
C LYS A 144 -13.34 3.74 22.13
N MET A 145 -13.59 2.94 21.11
CA MET A 145 -14.10 1.57 21.22
C MET A 145 -13.11 0.69 22.01
N PHE A 146 -11.84 0.66 21.64
CA PHE A 146 -10.82 -0.14 22.34
C PHE A 146 -10.67 0.33 23.80
N LYS A 147 -10.64 1.64 24.07
CA LYS A 147 -10.59 2.17 25.45
C LYS A 147 -11.83 1.83 26.27
N LYS A 148 -13.02 1.86 25.67
CA LYS A 148 -14.28 1.56 26.38
C LYS A 148 -14.41 0.07 26.72
N PHE A 149 -13.88 -0.82 25.89
CA PHE A 149 -14.00 -2.26 26.02
C PHE A 149 -12.63 -2.92 26.30
N GLU A 150 -11.85 -2.39 27.23
CA GLU A 150 -10.49 -2.83 27.57
C GLU A 150 -10.36 -4.33 27.81
N ASN A 151 -11.34 -4.95 28.47
CA ASN A 151 -11.32 -6.39 28.78
C ASN A 151 -11.90 -7.29 27.66
N HIS A 152 -12.29 -6.71 26.52
CA HIS A 152 -13.01 -7.41 25.47
C HIS A 152 -12.34 -7.25 24.09
N HIS A 153 -11.03 -6.97 24.04
CA HIS A 153 -10.32 -6.74 22.78
C HIS A 153 -10.34 -7.98 21.88
N LEU A 154 -10.25 -9.20 22.44
CA LEU A 154 -10.41 -10.44 21.69
C LEU A 154 -11.83 -10.58 21.10
N THR A 155 -12.85 -10.15 21.82
CA THR A 155 -14.23 -10.14 21.31
C THR A 155 -14.38 -9.18 20.14
N ILE A 156 -13.79 -7.98 20.24
CA ILE A 156 -13.77 -7.01 19.13
C ILE A 156 -13.10 -7.63 17.90
N LEU A 157 -11.93 -8.26 18.09
CA LEU A 157 -11.19 -8.92 17.00
C LEU A 157 -12.02 -10.07 16.38
N GLY A 158 -12.67 -10.90 17.21
CA GLY A 158 -13.50 -12.02 16.77
C GLY A 158 -14.73 -11.56 15.99
N ILE A 159 -15.44 -10.52 16.47
CA ILE A 159 -16.58 -9.92 15.74
C ILE A 159 -16.10 -9.36 14.39
N SER A 160 -14.98 -8.65 14.40
CA SER A 160 -14.40 -8.09 13.17
C SER A 160 -14.00 -9.18 12.16
N ALA A 161 -13.41 -10.28 12.63
CA ALA A 161 -13.06 -11.43 11.79
C ALA A 161 -14.30 -12.11 11.19
N THR A 162 -15.33 -12.33 12.02
CA THR A 162 -16.60 -12.90 11.57
C THR A 162 -17.27 -12.01 10.52
N LEU A 163 -17.32 -10.70 10.76
CA LEU A 163 -17.86 -9.75 9.80
C LEU A 163 -17.07 -9.77 8.48
N GLN A 164 -15.74 -9.82 8.55
CA GLN A 164 -14.89 -9.90 7.36
C GLN A 164 -15.16 -11.18 6.56
N LEU A 165 -15.28 -12.31 7.25
CA LEU A 165 -15.61 -13.59 6.63
C LEU A 165 -16.99 -13.55 5.94
N LEU A 166 -18.00 -13.02 6.61
CA LEU A 166 -19.35 -12.88 6.04
C LEU A 166 -19.36 -11.96 4.82
N ILE A 167 -18.62 -10.84 4.87
CA ILE A 167 -18.49 -9.93 3.73
C ILE A 167 -17.82 -10.65 2.54
N THR A 168 -16.74 -11.40 2.76
CA THR A 168 -16.05 -12.11 1.66
C THR A 168 -16.89 -13.24 1.09
N ILE A 169 -17.67 -13.94 1.92
CA ILE A 169 -18.66 -14.93 1.47
C ILE A 169 -19.73 -14.23 0.63
N GLY A 170 -20.27 -13.10 1.10
CA GLY A 170 -21.25 -12.30 0.38
C GLY A 170 -20.75 -11.87 -0.99
N ILE A 171 -19.54 -11.34 -1.05
CA ILE A 171 -18.91 -10.86 -2.30
C ILE A 171 -18.70 -12.01 -3.29
N LYS A 172 -18.22 -13.16 -2.82
CA LYS A 172 -17.89 -14.28 -3.71
C LYS A 172 -19.12 -15.01 -4.23
N TYR A 173 -20.08 -15.33 -3.35
CA TYR A 173 -21.14 -16.27 -3.67
C TYR A 173 -22.51 -15.64 -3.93
N PHE A 174 -22.77 -14.47 -3.38
CA PHE A 174 -24.10 -13.84 -3.50
C PHE A 174 -24.09 -12.62 -4.42
N LEU A 175 -23.03 -11.80 -4.38
CA LEU A 175 -22.98 -10.55 -5.13
C LEU A 175 -22.95 -10.70 -6.66
N PRO A 176 -22.34 -11.75 -7.27
CA PRO A 176 -22.32 -11.90 -8.72
C PRO A 176 -23.71 -12.04 -9.37
N GLY A 177 -24.71 -12.53 -8.62
CA GLY A 177 -26.08 -12.68 -9.10
C GLY A 177 -27.00 -11.47 -8.87
N VAL A 178 -26.48 -10.37 -8.29
CA VAL A 178 -27.26 -9.19 -7.91
C VAL A 178 -27.08 -8.07 -8.92
N ASP A 179 -28.19 -7.49 -9.41
CA ASP A 179 -28.13 -6.24 -10.16
C ASP A 179 -27.80 -5.09 -9.22
N ARG A 180 -26.68 -4.39 -9.51
CA ARG A 180 -26.13 -3.31 -8.70
C ARG A 180 -26.18 -1.96 -9.40
N SER A 181 -26.87 -1.85 -10.51
CA SER A 181 -26.92 -0.63 -11.33
C SER A 181 -27.39 0.61 -10.57
N GLY A 182 -28.29 0.42 -9.59
CA GLY A 182 -28.81 1.50 -8.74
C GLY A 182 -28.08 1.70 -7.40
N TRP A 183 -26.97 0.99 -7.15
CA TRP A 183 -26.30 1.07 -5.86
C TRP A 183 -25.41 2.33 -5.75
N PRO A 184 -25.28 2.91 -4.53
CA PRO A 184 -24.31 3.95 -4.29
C PRO A 184 -22.90 3.51 -4.68
N TYR A 185 -22.10 4.44 -5.22
CA TYR A 185 -20.77 4.13 -5.75
C TYR A 185 -19.89 3.28 -4.85
N LEU A 186 -19.76 3.64 -3.56
CA LEU A 186 -18.90 2.91 -2.62
C LEU A 186 -19.40 1.49 -2.30
N LEU A 187 -20.68 1.21 -2.45
CA LEU A 187 -21.22 -0.14 -2.29
C LEU A 187 -21.02 -0.97 -3.56
N ASN A 188 -21.15 -0.34 -4.73
CA ASN A 188 -20.87 -0.98 -6.01
C ASN A 188 -19.36 -1.25 -6.18
N ALA A 189 -18.53 -0.26 -5.88
CA ALA A 189 -17.08 -0.37 -5.86
C ALA A 189 -16.56 -0.85 -4.48
N TYR A 190 -16.99 -2.02 -4.03
CA TYR A 190 -16.71 -2.55 -2.69
C TYR A 190 -15.19 -2.61 -2.35
N GLY A 191 -14.32 -2.69 -3.36
CA GLY A 191 -12.86 -2.60 -3.18
C GLY A 191 -12.34 -1.23 -2.72
N LEU A 192 -13.22 -0.19 -2.69
CA LEU A 192 -12.95 1.14 -2.15
C LEU A 192 -13.61 1.38 -0.78
N ASN A 193 -14.30 0.38 -0.26
CA ASN A 193 -15.08 0.49 0.97
C ASN A 193 -14.29 0.00 2.18
N ILE A 194 -14.32 0.73 3.28
CA ILE A 194 -13.61 0.36 4.51
C ILE A 194 -14.05 -0.99 5.08
N PHE A 195 -15.31 -1.40 4.88
CA PHE A 195 -15.82 -2.65 5.45
C PHE A 195 -15.12 -3.88 4.89
N THR A 196 -14.59 -3.82 3.66
CA THR A 196 -13.81 -4.91 3.06
C THR A 196 -12.39 -5.02 3.61
N TYR A 197 -11.95 -4.04 4.41
CA TYR A 197 -10.59 -3.98 4.99
C TYR A 197 -10.59 -3.84 6.51
N GLN A 198 -11.78 -3.70 7.13
CA GLN A 198 -11.90 -3.34 8.54
C GLN A 198 -11.16 -4.29 9.48
N PHE A 199 -11.19 -5.59 9.20
CA PHE A 199 -10.53 -6.60 10.03
C PHE A 199 -9.01 -6.36 10.10
N TYR A 200 -8.37 -6.12 8.98
CA TYR A 200 -6.91 -5.96 8.94
C TYR A 200 -6.48 -4.73 9.77
N PHE A 201 -7.23 -3.64 9.69
CA PHE A 201 -6.99 -2.46 10.50
C PHE A 201 -7.20 -2.73 12.00
N ILE A 202 -8.29 -3.39 12.38
CA ILE A 202 -8.61 -3.79 13.75
C ILE A 202 -7.56 -4.78 14.29
N ALA A 203 -7.11 -5.74 13.49
CA ALA A 203 -6.04 -6.66 13.85
C ALA A 203 -4.72 -5.93 14.11
N GLY A 204 -4.37 -4.95 13.27
CA GLY A 204 -3.22 -4.08 13.52
C GLY A 204 -3.34 -3.27 14.80
N ALA A 205 -4.53 -2.75 15.11
CA ALA A 205 -4.84 -2.06 16.35
C ALA A 205 -4.70 -3.00 17.56
N PHE A 206 -5.23 -4.21 17.47
CA PHE A 206 -5.11 -5.23 18.50
C PHE A 206 -3.65 -5.58 18.79
N VAL A 207 -2.85 -5.85 17.75
CA VAL A 207 -1.42 -6.14 17.90
C VAL A 207 -0.66 -4.97 18.52
N ALA A 208 -1.04 -3.72 18.23
CA ALA A 208 -0.44 -2.55 18.85
C ALA A 208 -0.64 -2.48 20.37
N ILE A 209 -1.82 -2.91 20.84
CA ILE A 209 -2.19 -2.87 22.27
C ILE A 209 -1.59 -4.09 23.01
N HIS A 210 -1.65 -5.27 22.39
CA HIS A 210 -1.23 -6.54 22.94
C HIS A 210 0.10 -7.04 22.38
N TYR A 211 1.02 -6.09 22.09
CA TYR A 211 2.26 -6.39 21.37
C TYR A 211 3.07 -7.54 21.99
N GLY A 212 3.28 -7.51 23.31
CA GLY A 212 4.07 -8.53 24.01
C GLY A 212 3.44 -9.93 24.00
N GLU A 213 2.10 -9.99 24.15
CA GLU A 213 1.37 -11.27 24.13
C GLU A 213 1.37 -11.88 22.72
N VAL A 214 1.11 -11.06 21.70
CA VAL A 214 1.13 -11.47 20.30
C VAL A 214 2.53 -11.90 19.88
N ASP A 215 3.55 -11.20 20.34
CA ASP A 215 4.94 -11.53 20.09
C ASP A 215 5.33 -12.89 20.66
N ALA A 216 5.00 -13.14 21.92
CA ALA A 216 5.25 -14.43 22.58
C ALA A 216 4.49 -15.59 21.89
N PHE A 217 3.24 -15.32 21.42
CA PHE A 217 2.47 -16.29 20.66
C PHE A 217 3.14 -16.63 19.32
N ILE A 218 3.55 -15.61 18.57
CA ILE A 218 4.19 -15.80 17.26
C ILE A 218 5.51 -16.55 17.39
N GLU A 219 6.34 -16.19 18.39
CA GLU A 219 7.60 -16.87 18.63
C GLU A 219 7.39 -18.34 19.00
N LYS A 220 6.39 -18.65 19.80
CA LYS A 220 6.05 -20.02 20.17
C LYS A 220 5.59 -20.87 18.98
N PHE A 221 4.87 -20.29 18.02
CA PHE A 221 4.22 -21.01 16.92
C PHE A 221 4.82 -20.69 15.54
N HIS A 222 5.99 -20.08 15.47
CA HIS A 222 6.56 -19.58 14.20
C HIS A 222 6.73 -20.66 13.13
N GLU A 223 7.13 -21.89 13.50
CA GLU A 223 7.26 -23.01 12.56
C GLU A 223 5.89 -23.40 11.96
N ALA A 224 4.88 -23.52 12.81
CA ALA A 224 3.52 -23.85 12.37
C ALA A 224 2.96 -22.72 11.47
N ILE A 225 3.23 -21.46 11.83
CA ILE A 225 2.85 -20.28 11.01
C ILE A 225 3.54 -20.37 9.65
N ALA A 226 4.86 -20.66 9.60
CA ALA A 226 5.62 -20.74 8.35
C ALA A 226 5.08 -21.88 7.44
N TRP A 227 4.85 -23.09 8.00
CA TRP A 227 4.29 -24.21 7.24
C TRP A 227 2.87 -23.91 6.74
N THR A 228 2.01 -23.36 7.61
CA THR A 228 0.63 -22.99 7.22
C THR A 228 0.63 -21.93 6.13
N THR A 229 1.54 -20.94 6.22
CA THR A 229 1.71 -19.92 5.18
C THR A 229 2.06 -20.56 3.83
N GLY A 230 3.03 -21.49 3.80
CA GLY A 230 3.42 -22.20 2.58
C GLY A 230 2.28 -23.02 1.98
N ILE A 231 1.56 -23.76 2.81
CA ILE A 231 0.40 -24.57 2.40
C ILE A 231 -0.71 -23.67 1.83
N LEU A 232 -1.05 -22.59 2.51
CA LEU A 232 -2.09 -21.65 2.04
C LEU A 232 -1.64 -20.89 0.77
N ALA A 233 -0.36 -20.56 0.64
CA ALA A 233 0.16 -19.95 -0.59
C ALA A 233 0.01 -20.89 -1.79
N LEU A 234 0.33 -22.17 -1.65
CA LEU A 234 0.04 -23.19 -2.66
C LEU A 234 -1.46 -23.37 -2.87
N GLY A 235 -2.23 -23.27 -1.79
CA GLY A 235 -3.70 -23.33 -1.83
C GLY A 235 -4.33 -22.20 -2.65
N THR A 236 -3.68 -21.03 -2.82
CA THR A 236 -4.17 -19.97 -3.74
C THR A 236 -4.18 -20.43 -5.19
N VAL A 237 -3.22 -21.26 -5.60
CA VAL A 237 -3.20 -21.88 -6.92
C VAL A 237 -4.33 -22.90 -7.06
N GLY A 238 -4.54 -23.72 -6.01
CA GLY A 238 -5.70 -24.64 -5.96
C GLY A 238 -7.04 -23.91 -6.04
N LEU A 239 -7.16 -22.78 -5.34
CA LEU A 239 -8.33 -21.90 -5.41
C LEU A 239 -8.59 -21.38 -6.83
N PHE A 240 -7.54 -20.94 -7.54
CA PHE A 240 -7.66 -20.49 -8.92
C PHE A 240 -8.31 -21.56 -9.81
N TYR A 241 -7.81 -22.80 -9.76
CA TYR A 241 -8.38 -23.90 -10.55
C TYR A 241 -9.77 -24.32 -10.07
N PHE A 242 -10.05 -24.28 -8.77
CA PHE A 242 -11.37 -24.53 -8.21
C PHE A 242 -12.39 -23.50 -8.73
N ASP A 243 -12.04 -22.23 -8.68
CA ASP A 243 -12.92 -21.15 -9.15
C ASP A 243 -13.20 -21.24 -10.66
N GLN A 244 -12.19 -21.60 -11.47
CA GLN A 244 -12.33 -21.74 -12.92
C GLN A 244 -13.09 -23.01 -13.33
N ASN A 245 -12.74 -24.15 -12.73
CA ASN A 245 -13.19 -25.46 -13.22
C ASN A 245 -14.46 -25.97 -12.51
N VAL A 246 -14.63 -25.64 -11.20
CA VAL A 246 -15.76 -26.08 -10.41
C VAL A 246 -16.86 -25.01 -10.33
N LEU A 247 -16.48 -23.80 -9.90
CA LEU A 247 -17.46 -22.71 -9.75
C LEU A 247 -17.74 -21.98 -11.07
N LYS A 248 -16.94 -22.22 -12.12
CA LYS A 248 -17.10 -21.59 -13.45
C LYS A 248 -17.16 -20.07 -13.40
N LEU A 249 -16.40 -19.46 -12.50
CA LEU A 249 -16.36 -18.00 -12.37
C LEU A 249 -15.67 -17.36 -13.58
N SER A 250 -16.05 -16.11 -13.86
CA SER A 250 -15.28 -15.28 -14.79
C SER A 250 -13.84 -15.06 -14.28
N MET A 251 -12.91 -14.73 -15.16
CA MET A 251 -11.52 -14.44 -14.77
C MET A 251 -11.45 -13.33 -13.70
N SER A 252 -12.28 -12.29 -13.81
CA SER A 252 -12.36 -11.23 -12.79
C SER A 252 -12.86 -11.71 -11.44
N GLY A 253 -13.80 -12.66 -11.44
CA GLY A 253 -14.30 -13.30 -10.22
C GLY A 253 -13.24 -14.21 -9.57
N THR A 254 -12.55 -15.00 -10.38
CA THR A 254 -11.47 -15.90 -9.95
C THR A 254 -10.30 -15.11 -9.34
N LEU A 255 -9.92 -13.99 -9.94
CA LEU A 255 -8.84 -13.13 -9.45
C LEU A 255 -9.30 -12.12 -8.39
N SER A 256 -10.55 -12.22 -7.91
CA SER A 256 -11.03 -11.37 -6.82
C SER A 256 -10.25 -11.65 -5.53
N ILE A 257 -9.85 -10.57 -4.87
CA ILE A 257 -9.11 -10.64 -3.60
C ILE A 257 -10.01 -10.77 -2.38
N HIS A 258 -11.30 -10.46 -2.54
CA HIS A 258 -12.28 -10.52 -1.46
C HIS A 258 -12.98 -11.88 -1.44
N GLN A 259 -12.20 -12.94 -1.15
CA GLN A 259 -12.66 -14.31 -1.06
C GLN A 259 -12.38 -14.90 0.33
N PRO A 260 -13.21 -15.81 0.86
CA PRO A 260 -13.02 -16.39 2.19
C PRO A 260 -11.66 -17.07 2.38
N PHE A 261 -11.19 -17.84 1.39
CA PHE A 261 -9.89 -18.50 1.44
C PHE A 261 -8.75 -17.47 1.47
N ILE A 262 -8.84 -16.43 0.63
CA ILE A 262 -7.84 -15.35 0.57
C ILE A 262 -7.80 -14.57 1.90
N PHE A 263 -8.94 -14.36 2.55
CA PHE A 263 -8.97 -13.76 3.88
C PHE A 263 -8.14 -14.55 4.89
N VAL A 264 -8.29 -15.87 4.95
CA VAL A 264 -7.48 -16.73 5.85
C VAL A 264 -6.00 -16.69 5.48
N TYR A 265 -5.70 -16.82 4.19
CA TYR A 265 -4.34 -16.72 3.68
C TYR A 265 -3.67 -15.38 4.04
N ASP A 266 -4.34 -14.28 3.82
CA ASP A 266 -3.83 -12.93 4.11
C ASP A 266 -3.50 -12.76 5.59
N VAL A 267 -4.36 -13.26 6.48
CA VAL A 267 -4.14 -13.18 7.93
C VAL A 267 -2.87 -13.93 8.33
N VAL A 268 -2.73 -15.18 7.88
CA VAL A 268 -1.56 -16.00 8.23
C VAL A 268 -0.28 -15.43 7.60
N MET A 269 -0.35 -14.97 6.36
CA MET A 269 0.78 -14.33 5.68
C MET A 269 1.22 -13.03 6.36
N ILE A 270 0.28 -12.18 6.81
CA ILE A 270 0.60 -10.95 7.54
C ILE A 270 1.31 -11.27 8.86
N VAL A 271 0.85 -12.29 9.58
CA VAL A 271 1.50 -12.75 10.83
C VAL A 271 2.90 -13.28 10.53
N PHE A 272 3.08 -14.04 9.45
CA PHE A 272 4.39 -14.53 9.01
C PHE A 272 5.34 -13.38 8.64
N VAL A 273 4.86 -12.38 7.88
CA VAL A 273 5.66 -11.19 7.55
C VAL A 273 6.01 -10.38 8.80
N PHE A 274 5.12 -10.32 9.79
CA PHE A 274 5.43 -9.69 11.07
C PHE A 274 6.56 -10.44 11.80
N TRP A 275 6.51 -11.77 11.84
CA TRP A 275 7.60 -12.59 12.39
C TRP A 275 8.92 -12.36 11.66
N ILE A 276 8.94 -12.36 10.31
CA ILE A 276 10.15 -12.02 9.53
C ILE A 276 10.66 -10.62 9.91
N GLY A 277 9.76 -9.65 10.09
CA GLY A 277 10.11 -8.31 10.55
C GLY A 277 10.80 -8.31 11.91
N ARG A 278 10.34 -9.17 12.83
CA ARG A 278 10.94 -9.38 14.15
C ARG A 278 12.34 -10.00 14.05
N GLN A 279 12.50 -11.03 13.20
CA GLN A 279 13.83 -11.64 12.97
C GLN A 279 14.82 -10.61 12.40
N TYR A 280 14.37 -9.73 11.51
CA TYR A 280 15.20 -8.62 11.02
C TYR A 280 15.58 -7.65 12.15
N ALA A 281 14.64 -7.28 13.02
CA ALA A 281 14.92 -6.39 14.14
C ALA A 281 15.96 -7.01 15.07
N HIS A 282 15.84 -8.31 15.38
CA HIS A 282 16.79 -9.06 16.19
C HIS A 282 18.17 -9.17 15.51
N ALA A 283 18.22 -9.56 14.23
CA ALA A 283 19.46 -9.68 13.46
C ALA A 283 20.23 -8.35 13.39
N ARG A 284 19.50 -7.24 13.34
CA ARG A 284 20.07 -5.89 13.33
C ARG A 284 20.82 -5.56 14.63
N GLU A 285 20.36 -6.05 15.78
CA GLU A 285 21.02 -5.88 17.09
C GLU A 285 22.25 -6.79 17.23
N HIS A 286 22.30 -7.89 16.45
CA HIS A 286 23.32 -8.95 16.56
C HIS A 286 24.28 -9.03 15.36
N GLY A 287 24.39 -7.97 14.55
CA GLY A 287 25.44 -7.87 13.52
C GLY A 287 24.98 -8.06 12.08
N LEU A 288 23.74 -7.66 11.75
CA LEU A 288 23.29 -7.60 10.36
C LEU A 288 24.25 -6.75 9.49
N PRO A 289 24.64 -7.20 8.29
CA PRO A 289 25.44 -6.39 7.38
C PRO A 289 24.87 -4.99 7.17
N VAL A 290 25.70 -3.97 7.34
CA VAL A 290 25.31 -2.54 7.31
C VAL A 290 24.63 -2.16 5.99
N TRP A 291 25.02 -2.78 4.88
CA TRP A 291 24.42 -2.47 3.57
C TRP A 291 22.96 -2.94 3.49
N ILE A 292 22.60 -4.10 4.07
CA ILE A 292 21.22 -4.61 4.12
C ILE A 292 20.35 -3.63 4.92
N ASP A 293 20.82 -3.23 6.11
CA ASP A 293 20.10 -2.27 6.96
C ASP A 293 19.91 -0.91 6.24
N LYS A 294 20.93 -0.44 5.52
CA LYS A 294 20.83 0.79 4.71
C LYS A 294 19.80 0.69 3.59
N VAL A 295 19.75 -0.44 2.88
CA VAL A 295 18.80 -0.66 1.78
C VAL A 295 17.37 -0.68 2.34
N ILE A 296 17.10 -1.51 3.36
CA ILE A 296 15.78 -1.62 3.99
C ILE A 296 15.30 -0.27 4.51
N LYS A 297 16.14 0.46 5.23
CA LYS A 297 15.81 1.80 5.73
C LYS A 297 15.55 2.81 4.62
N SER A 298 16.31 2.75 3.53
CA SER A 298 16.12 3.67 2.40
C SER A 298 14.78 3.42 1.70
N LEU A 299 14.46 2.16 1.42
CA LEU A 299 13.18 1.76 0.83
C LEU A 299 12.01 2.07 1.77
N SER A 300 12.11 1.73 3.06
CA SER A 300 11.08 2.03 4.06
C SER A 300 10.80 3.53 4.17
N LYS A 301 11.83 4.37 4.12
CA LYS A 301 11.66 5.83 4.17
C LYS A 301 10.82 6.40 3.06
N VAL A 302 10.90 5.83 1.87
CA VAL A 302 10.20 6.31 0.67
C VAL A 302 9.06 5.38 0.23
N SER A 303 8.69 4.38 1.04
CA SER A 303 7.69 3.37 0.68
C SER A 303 6.34 3.95 0.25
N PHE A 304 5.89 5.03 0.89
CA PHE A 304 4.69 5.75 0.47
C PHE A 304 4.89 6.44 -0.88
N GLY A 305 6.07 7.03 -1.11
CA GLY A 305 6.44 7.56 -2.43
C GLY A 305 6.44 6.48 -3.50
N LEU A 306 7.06 5.31 -3.24
CA LEU A 306 7.05 4.16 -4.16
C LEU A 306 5.63 3.78 -4.59
N TYR A 307 4.71 3.72 -3.63
CA TYR A 307 3.30 3.46 -3.90
C TYR A 307 2.67 4.53 -4.82
N LEU A 308 2.94 5.80 -4.57
CA LEU A 308 2.35 6.91 -5.33
C LEU A 308 2.84 6.97 -6.78
N VAL A 309 4.15 6.74 -7.00
CA VAL A 309 4.79 6.95 -8.31
C VAL A 309 4.81 5.70 -9.19
N GLN A 310 4.47 4.53 -8.65
CA GLN A 310 4.61 3.23 -9.34
C GLN A 310 3.98 3.19 -10.73
N SER A 311 2.89 3.92 -10.94
CA SER A 311 2.20 3.94 -12.23
C SER A 311 3.08 4.49 -13.36
N LEU A 312 4.02 5.40 -13.09
CA LEU A 312 4.92 5.92 -14.12
C LEU A 312 5.83 4.83 -14.71
N PRO A 313 6.68 4.13 -13.92
CA PRO A 313 7.51 3.06 -14.47
C PRO A 313 6.69 1.87 -14.96
N VAL A 314 5.50 1.59 -14.39
CA VAL A 314 4.63 0.52 -14.89
C VAL A 314 4.08 0.88 -16.28
N LEU A 315 3.57 2.09 -16.49
CA LEU A 315 3.11 2.55 -17.82
C LEU A 315 4.26 2.56 -18.84
N THR A 316 5.45 3.00 -18.42
CA THR A 316 6.65 2.94 -19.28
C THR A 316 7.00 1.48 -19.64
N LEU A 317 6.90 0.55 -18.68
CA LEU A 317 7.12 -0.88 -18.94
C LEU A 317 6.10 -1.43 -19.94
N TYR A 318 4.82 -1.08 -19.83
CA TYR A 318 3.80 -1.44 -20.83
C TYR A 318 4.20 -0.96 -22.23
N GLY A 319 4.63 0.29 -22.35
CA GLY A 319 5.12 0.84 -23.62
C GLY A 319 6.34 0.09 -24.16
N ILE A 320 7.32 -0.22 -23.31
CA ILE A 320 8.50 -1.00 -23.70
C ILE A 320 8.09 -2.40 -24.19
N LEU A 321 7.24 -3.11 -23.45
CA LEU A 321 6.81 -4.46 -23.80
C LEU A 321 5.97 -4.49 -25.09
N SER A 322 5.28 -3.42 -25.45
CA SER A 322 4.52 -3.33 -26.71
C SER A 322 5.38 -3.12 -27.95
N LEU A 323 6.65 -2.72 -27.79
CA LEU A 323 7.56 -2.46 -28.92
C LEU A 323 8.15 -3.73 -29.55
N PHE A 324 8.07 -4.85 -28.86
CA PHE A 324 8.58 -6.13 -29.36
C PHE A 324 7.64 -7.28 -29.02
N SER A 325 7.56 -8.23 -29.93
CA SER A 325 6.86 -9.49 -29.68
C SER A 325 7.88 -10.59 -29.33
N ALA A 326 7.66 -11.25 -28.21
CA ALA A 326 8.47 -12.39 -27.80
C ALA A 326 7.56 -13.55 -27.36
N PRO A 327 8.01 -14.80 -27.47
CA PRO A 327 7.29 -15.94 -26.92
C PRO A 327 7.00 -15.75 -25.43
N SER A 328 5.84 -16.22 -24.96
CA SER A 328 5.39 -15.99 -23.57
C SER A 328 6.36 -16.51 -22.51
N TRP A 329 7.13 -17.59 -22.80
CA TRP A 329 8.17 -18.08 -21.89
C TRP A 329 9.36 -17.12 -21.77
N VAL A 330 9.71 -16.41 -22.86
CA VAL A 330 10.75 -15.35 -22.82
C VAL A 330 10.27 -14.19 -21.96
N MET A 331 9.00 -13.78 -22.13
CA MET A 331 8.39 -12.76 -21.26
C MET A 331 8.46 -13.16 -19.79
N LEU A 332 8.20 -14.44 -19.46
CA LEU A 332 8.32 -14.93 -18.08
C LEU A 332 9.76 -14.82 -17.54
N LEU A 333 10.76 -15.14 -18.37
CA LEU A 333 12.18 -14.99 -17.99
C LEU A 333 12.62 -13.52 -17.84
N LEU A 334 12.01 -12.60 -18.58
CA LEU A 334 12.29 -11.17 -18.48
C LEU A 334 11.60 -10.48 -17.28
N LEU A 335 10.66 -11.15 -16.62
CA LEU A 335 9.90 -10.60 -15.51
C LEU A 335 10.80 -10.04 -14.36
N PRO A 336 11.88 -10.71 -13.91
CA PRO A 336 12.76 -10.15 -12.89
C PRO A 336 13.43 -8.83 -13.32
N ILE A 337 13.78 -8.71 -14.60
CA ILE A 337 14.37 -7.48 -15.17
C ILE A 337 13.32 -6.37 -15.19
N GLY A 338 12.09 -6.68 -15.64
CA GLY A 338 10.98 -5.74 -15.60
C GLY A 338 10.63 -5.29 -14.17
N TYR A 339 10.68 -6.20 -13.20
CA TYR A 339 10.49 -5.87 -11.81
C TYR A 339 11.60 -4.95 -11.27
N ALA A 340 12.86 -5.24 -11.58
CA ALA A 340 13.98 -4.37 -11.21
C ALA A 340 13.85 -2.97 -11.84
N PHE A 341 13.37 -2.87 -13.08
CA PHE A 341 13.08 -1.61 -13.75
C PHE A 341 11.98 -0.82 -13.03
N VAL A 342 10.85 -1.47 -12.70
CA VAL A 342 9.73 -0.81 -12.01
C VAL A 342 10.13 -0.37 -10.60
N LEU A 343 10.75 -1.25 -9.82
CA LEU A 343 11.21 -0.94 -8.47
C LEU A 343 12.29 0.17 -8.48
N GLY A 344 13.27 0.05 -9.37
CA GLY A 344 14.35 1.03 -9.52
C GLY A 344 13.83 2.39 -9.95
N GLY A 345 12.96 2.45 -10.96
CA GLY A 345 12.33 3.68 -11.45
C GLY A 345 11.49 4.36 -10.38
N ALA A 346 10.63 3.60 -9.70
CA ALA A 346 9.84 4.11 -8.59
C ALA A 346 10.72 4.60 -7.43
N PHE A 347 11.80 3.88 -7.12
CA PHE A 347 12.75 4.27 -6.08
C PHE A 347 13.47 5.58 -6.45
N LEU A 348 13.98 5.70 -7.66
CA LEU A 348 14.69 6.91 -8.11
C LEU A 348 13.81 8.16 -8.03
N ILE A 349 12.57 8.09 -8.52
CA ILE A 349 11.62 9.20 -8.46
C ILE A 349 11.29 9.56 -7.00
N SER A 350 10.98 8.56 -6.18
CA SER A 350 10.63 8.77 -4.78
C SER A 350 11.81 9.29 -3.96
N TRP A 351 13.02 8.81 -4.26
CA TRP A 351 14.25 9.25 -3.60
C TRP A 351 14.62 10.67 -3.99
N PHE A 352 14.42 11.03 -5.27
CA PHE A 352 14.55 12.41 -5.72
C PHE A 352 13.60 13.33 -4.94
N CYS A 353 12.31 12.99 -4.87
CA CYS A 353 11.33 13.76 -4.09
C CYS A 353 11.73 13.85 -2.60
N TYR A 354 12.29 12.78 -2.04
CA TYR A 354 12.75 12.77 -0.65
C TYR A 354 13.95 13.68 -0.41
N LYS A 355 14.88 13.81 -1.36
CA LYS A 355 16.13 14.54 -1.21
C LYS A 355 16.02 16.01 -1.62
N VAL A 356 15.25 16.32 -2.65
CA VAL A 356 15.25 17.63 -3.31
C VAL A 356 14.04 18.46 -2.87
N PRO A 357 14.24 19.57 -2.11
CA PRO A 357 13.17 20.51 -1.83
C PRO A 357 12.69 21.23 -3.11
N PRO A 358 11.40 21.52 -3.28
CA PRO A 358 10.29 21.30 -2.35
C PRO A 358 9.54 19.95 -2.55
N PHE A 359 10.07 19.05 -3.37
CA PHE A 359 9.36 17.87 -3.87
C PHE A 359 8.97 16.85 -2.77
N GLY A 360 9.53 16.94 -1.56
CA GLY A 360 9.12 16.08 -0.45
C GLY A 360 7.64 16.16 -0.10
N ILE A 361 6.97 17.25 -0.45
CA ILE A 361 5.52 17.39 -0.27
C ILE A 361 4.76 16.36 -1.12
N LEU A 362 5.28 15.97 -2.28
CA LEU A 362 4.67 15.00 -3.20
C LEU A 362 4.70 13.56 -2.66
N ILE A 363 5.49 13.30 -1.62
CA ILE A 363 5.56 11.98 -0.96
C ILE A 363 5.18 12.05 0.53
N GLY A 364 4.44 13.10 0.92
CA GLY A 364 3.99 13.30 2.29
C GLY A 364 5.10 13.62 3.30
N ARG A 365 6.27 14.06 2.84
CA ARG A 365 7.44 14.40 3.65
C ARG A 365 7.96 15.80 3.34
N PRO A 366 7.21 16.87 3.66
CA PRO A 366 7.63 18.23 3.35
C PRO A 366 8.99 18.54 4.01
N GLN A 367 9.93 19.03 3.22
CA GLN A 367 11.23 19.49 3.69
C GLN A 367 11.12 20.95 4.13
N LYS A 368 11.79 21.31 5.22
CA LYS A 368 12.00 22.71 5.57
C LYS A 368 13.05 23.28 4.61
N LEU A 369 12.66 24.23 3.79
CA LEU A 369 13.62 25.04 3.06
C LEU A 369 14.54 25.71 4.11
N LYS A 370 15.84 25.43 4.06
CA LYS A 370 16.81 26.20 4.84
C LYS A 370 16.67 27.64 4.35
N ARG A 371 15.99 28.51 5.11
CA ARG A 371 16.14 29.96 4.91
C ARG A 371 17.62 30.23 5.04
N SER A 372 18.27 30.60 3.94
CA SER A 372 19.58 31.23 3.95
C SER A 372 19.49 32.36 4.97
N LYS A 373 20.23 32.25 6.07
CA LYS A 373 20.51 33.42 6.90
C LYS A 373 21.36 34.34 6.04
N PHE A 374 20.72 35.23 5.30
CA PHE A 374 21.39 36.40 4.79
C PHE A 374 21.94 37.11 6.04
N ASN A 375 23.23 36.99 6.26
CA ASN A 375 23.96 37.73 7.25
C ASN A 375 23.85 39.23 6.87
N VAL A 376 22.90 39.92 7.47
CA VAL A 376 22.97 41.37 7.60
C VAL A 376 24.01 41.64 8.72
N LYS A 377 25.27 41.37 8.42
CA LYS A 377 26.41 41.97 9.07
C LYS A 377 27.00 42.97 8.08
N ASN A 378 26.63 44.21 8.25
CA ASN A 378 27.40 45.40 7.99
C ASN A 378 26.44 46.59 7.87
N ASN A 379 26.21 47.26 8.97
CA ASN A 379 26.07 48.71 9.07
C ASN A 379 25.91 49.12 10.54
N GLN A 380 27.01 48.97 11.28
CA GLN A 380 27.22 49.71 12.52
C GLN A 380 28.68 50.04 12.61
N SER A 381 29.09 51.11 11.92
CA SER A 381 30.27 51.87 12.23
C SER A 381 30.26 53.15 11.42
N ILE A 382 29.50 54.15 11.82
CA ILE A 382 29.80 55.57 11.68
C ILE A 382 29.02 56.26 12.82
N LYS A 383 29.66 56.42 13.98
CA LYS A 383 29.30 57.46 14.93
C LYS A 383 30.21 58.66 14.65
N PRO A 384 29.68 59.84 14.39
CA PRO A 384 30.52 61.06 14.34
C PRO A 384 30.94 61.43 15.77
N ALA A 385 32.23 61.72 15.92
CA ALA A 385 32.79 62.39 17.08
C ALA A 385 32.24 63.81 17.16
N ILE A 386 31.60 64.17 18.29
CA ILE A 386 31.29 65.54 18.66
C ILE A 386 32.28 65.87 19.74
N GLU A 387 33.15 66.82 19.40
CA GLU A 387 34.06 67.53 20.31
C GLU A 387 33.27 68.23 21.41
N LYS A 388 33.84 68.19 22.61
CA LYS A 388 33.47 69.08 23.70
C LYS A 388 34.64 69.99 23.93
N GLU A 389 34.38 71.27 23.79
CA GLU A 389 34.96 72.29 24.65
C GLU A 389 34.28 72.35 26.00
#